data_553f06fe66e22330516e27f06e4462b6
#
_entry.id   553f06fe66e22330516e27f06e4462b6
#
_cell.length_a   1.000
_cell.length_b   1.000
_cell.length_c   1.000
_cell.angle_alpha   90.00
_cell.angle_beta   90.00
_cell.angle_gamma   90.00
#
_symmetry.space_group_name_H-M   'P 1'
#
loop_
_entity.id
_entity.type
_entity.pdbx_description
1 polymer ?
#
loop_
_entity_poly.entity_id
_entity_poly.type
_entity_poly.pdbx_seq_one_letter_code
_entity_poly.pdbx_strand_id
1 'polypeptide(L)'
;MICVPGDDVAPLQDGLMRGHGTYSNKNQLVSCGSGRIERVNKLASVRPVRGRYTGSVGDLVVGEIVEVAHRSWKVDVGSTRKATLAITSVTLPDDAQRVRTHEDTLAMRELFKEHDVVVCEVQAVNADGQLHLHMKSNRYGLLENGCVVRVNQHLVRRLKHHFV
;
A
#
# COMPACT_ATOMS: atom_id res chain seq x y z
N MET A 1 -4.37 3.03 25.11
CA MET A 1 -4.32 4.44 25.48
C MET A 1 -4.49 5.24 24.20
N ILE A 2 -5.31 6.27 24.21
CA ILE A 2 -5.51 7.18 23.06
C ILE A 2 -4.60 8.38 23.29
N CYS A 3 -3.96 8.86 22.23
CA CYS A 3 -3.09 10.03 22.26
C CYS A 3 -3.51 11.04 21.19
N VAL A 4 -3.15 12.29 21.40
CA VAL A 4 -3.26 13.38 20.42
C VAL A 4 -1.87 13.85 19.98
N PRO A 5 -1.75 14.61 18.88
CA PRO A 5 -0.46 15.14 18.45
C PRO A 5 0.20 15.96 19.56
N GLY A 6 1.46 15.66 19.84
CA GLY A 6 2.23 16.32 20.89
C GLY A 6 2.20 15.61 22.24
N ASP A 7 1.40 14.58 22.43
CA ASP A 7 1.41 13.80 23.68
C ASP A 7 2.67 12.92 23.79
N ASP A 8 3.16 12.81 25.01
CA ASP A 8 4.27 11.91 25.34
C ASP A 8 3.80 10.46 25.33
N VAL A 9 4.40 9.65 24.48
CA VAL A 9 4.08 8.23 24.32
C VAL A 9 4.87 7.36 25.30
N ALA A 10 6.16 7.60 25.41
CA ALA A 10 7.06 6.89 26.33
C ALA A 10 8.43 7.55 26.41
N PRO A 11 9.16 7.41 27.53
CA PRO A 11 10.56 7.82 27.58
C PRO A 11 11.43 6.91 26.70
N LEU A 12 12.43 7.47 26.03
CA LEU A 12 13.39 6.75 25.18
C LEU A 12 14.41 5.93 25.99
N GLN A 13 14.14 5.67 27.27
CA GLN A 13 14.96 4.83 28.14
C GLN A 13 14.73 3.35 27.79
N ASP A 14 15.71 2.50 28.05
CA ASP A 14 15.66 1.04 27.89
C ASP A 14 15.62 0.51 26.42
N GLY A 15 16.21 1.23 25.48
CA GLY A 15 16.31 0.76 24.10
C GLY A 15 14.98 0.68 23.37
N LEU A 16 14.01 1.52 23.77
CA LEU A 16 12.76 1.67 23.06
C LEU A 16 13.00 2.25 21.67
N MET A 17 12.45 1.61 20.65
CA MET A 17 12.58 2.03 19.26
C MET A 17 11.38 2.86 18.82
N ARG A 18 11.66 3.87 18.00
CA ARG A 18 10.65 4.72 17.37
C ARG A 18 9.91 3.95 16.30
N GLY A 19 8.59 3.83 16.43
CA GLY A 19 7.68 3.30 15.42
C GLY A 19 6.96 4.37 14.62
N HIS A 20 6.05 3.93 13.75
CA HIS A 20 5.22 4.83 12.95
C HIS A 20 4.32 5.72 13.81
N GLY A 21 4.11 6.96 13.35
CA GLY A 21 3.26 7.92 14.07
C GLY A 21 3.90 8.53 15.32
N THR A 22 5.22 8.36 15.51
CA THR A 22 5.97 8.95 16.63
C THR A 22 7.21 9.68 16.13
N TYR A 23 7.67 10.66 16.89
CA TYR A 23 8.97 11.30 16.71
C TYR A 23 9.68 11.43 18.07
N SER A 24 11.00 11.58 18.03
CA SER A 24 11.79 11.75 19.25
C SER A 24 12.00 13.23 19.55
N ASN A 25 11.71 13.63 20.78
CA ASN A 25 11.97 14.96 21.31
C ASN A 25 12.62 14.83 22.68
N LYS A 26 13.83 15.40 22.87
CA LYS A 26 14.55 15.47 24.14
C LYS A 26 14.46 14.18 25.00
N ASN A 27 14.76 13.04 24.43
CA ASN A 27 14.72 11.74 25.11
C ASN A 27 13.32 11.17 25.42
N GLN A 28 12.28 11.70 24.77
CA GLN A 28 10.91 11.18 24.83
C GLN A 28 10.41 10.88 23.43
N LEU A 29 9.57 9.85 23.32
CA LEU A 29 8.77 9.59 22.12
C LEU A 29 7.47 10.37 22.23
N VAL A 30 7.22 11.19 21.22
CA VAL A 30 6.05 12.07 21.13
C VAL A 30 5.19 11.64 19.96
N SER A 31 3.87 11.70 20.10
CA SER A 31 2.93 11.37 19.05
C SER A 31 2.87 12.44 17.96
N CYS A 32 2.92 12.01 16.68
CA CYS A 32 2.71 12.88 15.51
C CYS A 32 1.23 13.08 15.17
N GLY A 33 0.35 12.21 15.65
CA GLY A 33 -1.06 12.20 15.26
C GLY A 33 -1.97 11.67 16.34
N SER A 34 -3.27 11.82 16.13
CA SER A 34 -4.26 11.24 17.03
C SER A 34 -4.47 9.76 16.72
N GLY A 35 -4.32 8.92 17.73
CA GLY A 35 -4.41 7.50 17.55
C GLY A 35 -4.34 6.69 18.84
N ARG A 36 -4.26 5.38 18.66
CA ARG A 36 -4.05 4.43 19.74
C ARG A 36 -2.57 4.07 19.81
N ILE A 37 -1.99 4.16 21.00
CA ILE A 37 -0.61 3.72 21.25
C ILE A 37 -0.60 2.19 21.24
N GLU A 38 0.24 1.63 20.38
CA GLU A 38 0.54 0.20 20.29
C GLU A 38 2.02 0.00 20.59
N ARG A 39 2.29 -0.90 21.53
CA ARG A 39 3.66 -1.29 21.88
C ARG A 39 3.84 -2.77 21.60
N VAL A 40 4.79 -3.08 20.74
CA VAL A 40 5.19 -4.46 20.43
C VAL A 40 6.66 -4.60 20.81
N ASN A 41 6.94 -5.33 21.87
CA ASN A 41 8.27 -5.42 22.45
C ASN A 41 8.87 -4.04 22.76
N LYS A 42 9.97 -3.71 22.07
CA LYS A 42 10.68 -2.43 22.18
C LYS A 42 10.22 -1.38 21.15
N LEU A 43 9.27 -1.69 20.30
CA LEU A 43 8.75 -0.77 19.28
C LEU A 43 7.47 -0.10 19.80
N ALA A 44 7.48 1.22 19.92
CA ALA A 44 6.29 2.01 20.23
C ALA A 44 5.81 2.76 18.99
N SER A 45 4.57 2.55 18.62
CA SER A 45 3.92 3.16 17.45
C SER A 45 2.56 3.73 17.82
N VAL A 46 2.11 4.70 17.05
CA VAL A 46 0.76 5.27 17.16
C VAL A 46 -0.03 4.87 15.92
N ARG A 47 -1.07 4.08 16.15
CA ARG A 47 -2.00 3.69 15.08
C ARG A 47 -3.12 4.73 14.99
N PRO A 48 -3.25 5.45 13.88
CA PRO A 48 -4.27 6.48 13.74
C PRO A 48 -5.68 5.88 13.82
N VAL A 49 -6.60 6.58 14.48
CA VAL A 49 -8.02 6.20 14.54
C VAL A 49 -8.68 6.36 13.17
N ARG A 50 -8.26 7.38 12.42
CA ARG A 50 -8.67 7.64 11.05
C ARG A 50 -7.43 7.95 10.22
N GLY A 51 -7.30 7.31 9.09
CA GLY A 51 -6.16 7.53 8.19
C GLY A 51 -6.47 6.95 6.82
N ARG A 52 -5.69 7.37 5.84
CA ARG A 52 -5.71 6.74 4.52
C ARG A 52 -5.17 5.32 4.64
N TYR A 53 -5.50 4.50 3.66
CA TYR A 53 -4.97 3.15 3.58
C TYR A 53 -3.42 3.19 3.58
N THR A 54 -2.84 2.49 4.52
CA THR A 54 -1.41 2.20 4.57
C THR A 54 -1.25 0.72 4.25
N GLY A 55 -0.75 0.41 3.05
CA GLY A 55 -0.58 -0.96 2.60
C GLY A 55 0.37 -1.76 3.49
N SER A 56 0.15 -3.05 3.52
CA SER A 56 1.12 -4.01 4.04
C SER A 56 1.44 -5.02 2.94
N VAL A 57 2.64 -5.59 2.99
CA VAL A 57 3.05 -6.64 2.05
C VAL A 57 2.06 -7.81 2.15
N GLY A 58 1.61 -8.31 0.99
CA GLY A 58 0.62 -9.36 0.88
C GLY A 58 -0.84 -8.90 0.91
N ASP A 59 -1.10 -7.59 1.01
CA ASP A 59 -2.48 -7.09 0.89
C ASP A 59 -2.99 -7.22 -0.54
N LEU A 60 -4.20 -7.73 -0.68
CA LEU A 60 -4.94 -7.67 -1.93
C LEU A 60 -5.61 -6.31 -2.04
N VAL A 61 -5.34 -5.61 -3.12
CA VAL A 61 -5.87 -4.27 -3.37
C VAL A 61 -6.54 -4.17 -4.74
N VAL A 62 -7.61 -3.40 -4.78
CA VAL A 62 -8.25 -2.98 -6.03
C VAL A 62 -7.89 -1.52 -6.26
N GLY A 63 -7.45 -1.21 -7.46
CA GLY A 63 -7.06 0.15 -7.81
C GLY A 63 -7.43 0.53 -9.23
N GLU A 64 -7.52 1.84 -9.46
CA GLU A 64 -7.74 2.43 -10.76
C GLU A 64 -6.39 2.88 -11.36
N ILE A 65 -6.13 2.57 -12.62
CA ILE A 65 -4.95 3.05 -13.34
C ILE A 65 -5.15 4.52 -13.66
N VAL A 66 -4.27 5.36 -13.12
CA VAL A 66 -4.33 6.81 -13.30
C VAL A 66 -3.42 7.29 -14.44
N GLU A 67 -2.29 6.62 -14.61
CA GLU A 67 -1.27 7.04 -15.56
C GLU A 67 -0.46 5.84 -16.06
N VAL A 68 -0.17 5.83 -17.35
CA VAL A 68 0.76 4.87 -17.96
C VAL A 68 2.11 5.55 -18.17
N ALA A 69 3.10 5.18 -17.36
CA ALA A 69 4.47 5.68 -17.47
C ALA A 69 5.32 4.75 -18.35
N HIS A 70 6.58 5.08 -18.57
CA HIS A 70 7.45 4.38 -19.52
C HIS A 70 7.59 2.86 -19.28
N ARG A 71 7.65 2.39 -18.03
CA ARG A 71 7.80 0.97 -17.66
C ARG A 71 6.92 0.55 -16.50
N SER A 72 5.94 1.35 -16.17
CA SER A 72 5.07 1.11 -15.02
C SER A 72 3.75 1.83 -15.16
N TRP A 73 2.75 1.31 -14.50
CA TRP A 73 1.46 1.98 -14.31
C TRP A 73 1.42 2.61 -12.92
N LYS A 74 0.82 3.79 -12.84
CA LYS A 74 0.48 4.43 -11.58
C LYS A 74 -0.97 4.10 -11.24
N VAL A 75 -1.15 3.44 -10.11
CA VAL A 75 -2.44 2.90 -9.67
C VAL A 75 -2.89 3.63 -8.41
N ASP A 76 -4.11 4.13 -8.41
CA ASP A 76 -4.73 4.71 -7.22
C ASP A 76 -5.46 3.60 -6.44
N VAL A 77 -4.92 3.25 -5.30
CA VAL A 77 -5.48 2.26 -4.36
C VAL A 77 -6.07 2.92 -3.11
N GLY A 78 -6.30 4.23 -3.14
CA GLY A 78 -6.76 5.00 -1.98
C GLY A 78 -5.69 5.23 -0.90
N SER A 79 -4.42 4.97 -1.20
CA SER A 79 -3.29 5.23 -0.31
C SER A 79 -2.88 6.70 -0.32
N THR A 80 -1.91 7.07 0.52
CA THR A 80 -1.37 8.43 0.58
C THR A 80 -0.67 8.82 -0.72
N ARG A 81 -0.01 7.85 -1.36
CA ARG A 81 0.66 8.01 -2.66
C ARG A 81 0.13 7.00 -3.66
N LYS A 82 0.17 7.33 -4.94
CA LYS A 82 -0.15 6.39 -6.01
C LYS A 82 0.83 5.22 -5.97
N ALA A 83 0.29 4.01 -6.05
CA ALA A 83 1.08 2.79 -6.11
C ALA A 83 1.74 2.64 -7.49
N THR A 84 2.81 1.87 -7.56
CA THR A 84 3.52 1.58 -8.81
C THR A 84 3.40 0.10 -9.12
N LEU A 85 2.89 -0.21 -10.31
CA LEU A 85 2.88 -1.55 -10.90
C LEU A 85 3.89 -1.58 -12.03
N ALA A 86 4.99 -2.30 -11.86
CA ALA A 86 6.01 -2.43 -12.89
C ALA A 86 5.59 -3.47 -13.95
N ILE A 87 5.94 -3.26 -15.21
CA ILE A 87 5.66 -4.20 -16.29
C ILE A 87 6.25 -5.60 -16.04
N THR A 88 7.40 -5.65 -15.37
CA THR A 88 8.07 -6.90 -14.97
C THR A 88 7.35 -7.66 -13.86
N SER A 89 6.44 -6.99 -13.16
CA SER A 89 5.65 -7.57 -12.06
C SER A 89 4.28 -8.06 -12.51
N VAL A 90 3.97 -7.99 -13.81
CA VAL A 90 2.74 -8.49 -14.41
C VAL A 90 3.04 -9.78 -15.16
N THR A 91 2.34 -10.85 -14.82
CA THR A 91 2.39 -12.13 -15.56
C THR A 91 1.21 -12.18 -16.50
N LEU A 92 1.49 -12.32 -17.80
CA LEU A 92 0.46 -12.54 -18.81
C LEU A 92 0.19 -14.05 -18.93
N PRO A 93 -1.05 -14.46 -19.26
CA PRO A 93 -1.45 -15.87 -19.33
C PRO A 93 -0.54 -16.73 -20.23
N ASP A 94 -0.04 -16.13 -21.32
CA ASP A 94 0.75 -16.84 -22.33
C ASP A 94 2.27 -16.73 -22.13
N ASP A 95 2.75 -16.04 -21.10
CA ASP A 95 4.12 -15.53 -21.07
C ASP A 95 4.86 -15.78 -19.73
N ALA A 96 4.70 -16.93 -19.13
CA ALA A 96 5.15 -17.21 -17.76
C ALA A 96 6.66 -16.97 -17.50
N GLN A 97 7.51 -16.84 -18.53
CA GLN A 97 8.96 -16.68 -18.36
C GLN A 97 9.67 -15.80 -19.41
N ARG A 98 8.94 -15.03 -20.21
CA ARG A 98 9.56 -14.16 -21.21
C ARG A 98 10.16 -12.90 -20.61
N VAL A 99 11.39 -12.58 -20.99
CA VAL A 99 12.01 -11.29 -20.67
C VAL A 99 11.30 -10.19 -21.46
N ARG A 100 10.82 -9.15 -20.74
CA ARG A 100 10.12 -8.02 -21.36
C ARG A 100 11.05 -7.23 -22.29
N THR A 101 10.59 -7.02 -23.51
CA THR A 101 11.31 -6.28 -24.53
C THR A 101 10.89 -4.79 -24.55
N HIS A 102 11.58 -4.02 -25.38
CA HIS A 102 11.20 -2.60 -25.59
C HIS A 102 9.84 -2.48 -26.29
N GLU A 103 9.48 -3.43 -27.14
CA GLU A 103 8.17 -3.49 -27.80
C GLU A 103 7.04 -3.63 -26.80
N ASP A 104 7.21 -4.46 -25.75
CA ASP A 104 6.24 -4.61 -24.67
C ASP A 104 6.01 -3.27 -23.93
N THR A 105 7.04 -2.45 -23.86
CA THR A 105 6.95 -1.13 -23.23
C THR A 105 6.10 -0.14 -24.08
N LEU A 106 6.13 -0.29 -25.39
CA LEU A 106 5.30 0.50 -26.30
C LEU A 106 3.84 0.04 -26.29
N ALA A 107 3.63 -1.28 -26.11
CA ALA A 107 2.31 -1.91 -26.07
C ALA A 107 1.64 -1.88 -24.69
N MET A 108 2.17 -1.15 -23.71
CA MET A 108 1.63 -1.11 -22.34
C MET A 108 0.15 -0.73 -22.26
N ARG A 109 -0.32 0.15 -23.16
CA ARG A 109 -1.73 0.57 -23.24
C ARG A 109 -2.64 -0.48 -23.87
N GLU A 110 -2.10 -1.50 -24.52
CA GLU A 110 -2.87 -2.65 -25.00
C GLU A 110 -3.21 -3.61 -23.87
N LEU A 111 -2.35 -3.64 -22.84
CA LEU A 111 -2.55 -4.46 -21.64
C LEU A 111 -3.52 -3.78 -20.67
N PHE A 112 -3.18 -2.58 -20.23
CA PHE A 112 -4.00 -1.80 -19.30
C PHE A 112 -3.97 -0.33 -19.71
N LYS A 113 -5.16 0.26 -19.81
CA LYS A 113 -5.38 1.68 -20.14
C LYS A 113 -5.59 2.51 -18.88
N GLU A 114 -5.53 3.81 -19.04
CA GLU A 114 -5.99 4.76 -18.03
C GLU A 114 -7.48 4.52 -17.73
N HIS A 115 -7.85 4.59 -16.45
CA HIS A 115 -9.18 4.30 -15.89
C HIS A 115 -9.58 2.82 -15.80
N ASP A 116 -8.73 1.91 -16.22
CA ASP A 116 -8.97 0.49 -15.97
C ASP A 116 -8.87 0.19 -14.46
N VAL A 117 -9.75 -0.69 -14.00
CA VAL A 117 -9.74 -1.16 -12.62
C VAL A 117 -9.06 -2.51 -12.56
N VAL A 118 -8.07 -2.61 -11.71
CA VAL A 118 -7.21 -3.80 -11.61
C VAL A 118 -7.13 -4.32 -10.18
N VAL A 119 -6.99 -5.63 -10.07
CA VAL A 119 -6.71 -6.33 -8.81
C VAL A 119 -5.24 -6.67 -8.75
N CYS A 120 -4.59 -6.26 -7.69
CA CYS A 120 -3.16 -6.47 -7.47
C CYS A 120 -2.88 -6.91 -6.04
N GLU A 121 -1.69 -7.42 -5.82
CA GLU A 121 -1.16 -7.66 -4.48
C GLU A 121 0.01 -6.72 -4.19
N VAL A 122 0.12 -6.27 -2.94
CA VAL A 122 1.23 -5.42 -2.49
C VAL A 122 2.48 -6.26 -2.30
N GLN A 123 3.49 -6.03 -3.12
CA GLN A 123 4.78 -6.71 -3.06
C GLN A 123 5.72 -6.09 -2.04
N ALA A 124 5.78 -4.76 -2.00
CA ALA A 124 6.67 -4.02 -1.11
C ALA A 124 6.08 -2.65 -0.76
N VAL A 125 6.48 -2.15 0.38
CA VAL A 125 6.16 -0.80 0.85
C VAL A 125 7.46 -0.05 1.09
N ASN A 126 7.65 1.05 0.40
CA ASN A 126 8.82 1.89 0.57
C ASN A 126 8.74 2.71 1.88
N ALA A 127 9.86 3.22 2.33
CA ALA A 127 9.94 4.06 3.52
C ALA A 127 9.11 5.37 3.42
N ASP A 128 8.89 5.85 2.19
CA ASP A 128 8.06 7.03 1.88
C ASP A 128 6.55 6.71 1.78
N GLY A 129 6.16 5.46 2.02
CA GLY A 129 4.78 4.98 1.95
C GLY A 129 4.29 4.64 0.53
N GLN A 130 5.15 4.68 -0.49
CA GLN A 130 4.79 4.24 -1.83
C GLN A 130 4.70 2.72 -1.88
N LEU A 131 3.62 2.21 -2.49
CA LEU A 131 3.37 0.80 -2.65
C LEU A 131 3.88 0.31 -4.00
N HIS A 132 4.56 -0.84 -3.99
CA HIS A 132 4.88 -1.60 -5.18
C HIS A 132 3.92 -2.77 -5.29
N LEU A 133 3.27 -2.87 -6.44
CA LEU A 133 2.27 -3.89 -6.72
C LEU A 133 2.83 -4.96 -7.65
N HIS A 134 2.23 -6.15 -7.59
CA HIS A 134 2.45 -7.21 -8.56
C HIS A 134 1.16 -7.95 -8.92
N MET A 135 1.20 -8.60 -10.08
CA MET A 135 0.16 -9.46 -10.64
C MET A 135 0.79 -10.77 -11.12
N LYS A 136 1.36 -11.56 -10.19
CA LYS A 136 2.07 -12.80 -10.51
C LYS A 136 1.17 -14.05 -10.52
N SER A 137 -0.09 -13.90 -10.16
CA SER A 137 -1.05 -15.01 -10.15
C SER A 137 -2.21 -14.71 -11.09
N ASN A 138 -2.81 -15.75 -11.66
CA ASN A 138 -4.00 -15.65 -12.49
C ASN A 138 -5.25 -15.13 -11.74
N ARG A 139 -5.14 -14.93 -10.43
CA ARG A 139 -6.20 -14.31 -9.62
C ARG A 139 -6.21 -12.79 -9.72
N TYR A 140 -5.16 -12.19 -10.25
CA TYR A 140 -4.98 -10.76 -10.41
C TYR A 140 -5.14 -10.37 -11.87
N GLY A 141 -5.47 -9.13 -12.12
CA GLY A 141 -5.64 -8.62 -13.47
C GLY A 141 -6.73 -7.57 -13.58
N LEU A 142 -7.20 -7.39 -14.79
CA LEU A 142 -8.27 -6.46 -15.13
C LEU A 142 -9.61 -6.97 -14.58
N LEU A 143 -10.38 -6.06 -13.98
CA LEU A 143 -11.76 -6.31 -13.60
C LEU A 143 -12.69 -5.87 -14.74
N GLU A 144 -13.18 -6.83 -15.51
CA GLU A 144 -14.04 -6.57 -16.66
C GLU A 144 -15.52 -6.42 -16.30
N ASN A 145 -15.93 -7.07 -15.20
CA ASN A 145 -17.32 -7.10 -14.79
C ASN A 145 -17.48 -6.61 -13.36
N GLY A 146 -18.41 -5.68 -13.15
CA GLY A 146 -18.71 -5.16 -11.82
C GLY A 146 -19.06 -3.69 -11.81
N CYS A 147 -19.31 -3.18 -10.62
CA CYS A 147 -19.56 -1.77 -10.37
C CYS A 147 -18.54 -1.24 -9.35
N VAL A 148 -17.87 -0.15 -9.67
CA VAL A 148 -16.95 0.52 -8.75
C VAL A 148 -17.75 1.45 -7.85
N VAL A 149 -17.76 1.15 -6.56
CA VAL A 149 -18.40 1.98 -5.54
C VAL A 149 -17.33 2.67 -4.69
N ARG A 150 -17.35 3.99 -4.66
CA ARG A 150 -16.49 4.76 -3.76
C ARG A 150 -17.06 4.73 -2.35
N VAL A 151 -16.29 4.17 -1.43
CA VAL A 151 -16.65 4.10 0.00
C VAL A 151 -15.74 4.98 0.83
N ASN A 152 -16.26 5.41 1.98
CA ASN A 152 -15.47 6.20 2.91
C ASN A 152 -14.38 5.32 3.53
N GLN A 153 -13.14 5.78 3.53
CA GLN A 153 -11.95 5.03 3.97
C GLN A 153 -12.07 4.45 5.39
N HIS A 154 -12.81 5.13 6.27
CA HIS A 154 -13.01 4.63 7.65
C HIS A 154 -13.92 3.41 7.73
N LEU A 155 -14.64 3.09 6.66
CA LEU A 155 -15.50 1.89 6.58
C LEU A 155 -14.72 0.68 6.07
N VAL A 156 -13.54 0.89 5.51
CA VAL A 156 -12.69 -0.20 5.00
C VAL A 156 -11.93 -0.83 6.16
N ARG A 157 -12.09 -2.12 6.34
CA ARG A 157 -11.36 -2.89 7.34
C ARG A 157 -10.51 -3.96 6.65
N ARG A 158 -9.27 -4.11 7.11
CA ARG A 158 -8.46 -5.26 6.70
C ARG A 158 -9.07 -6.53 7.27
N LEU A 159 -9.46 -7.43 6.40
CA LEU A 159 -9.84 -8.79 6.76
C LEU A 159 -8.57 -9.65 6.85
N LYS A 160 -8.55 -10.61 7.77
CA LYS A 160 -7.55 -11.67 7.73
C LYS A 160 -7.79 -12.48 6.45
N HIS A 161 -6.71 -12.82 5.74
CA HIS A 161 -6.82 -13.70 4.59
C HIS A 161 -7.44 -15.03 5.02
N HIS A 162 -8.69 -15.26 4.65
CA HIS A 162 -9.25 -16.58 4.65
C HIS A 162 -8.98 -17.15 3.27
N PHE A 163 -8.10 -18.11 3.21
CA PHE A 163 -7.99 -18.96 2.04
C PHE A 163 -9.28 -19.78 1.97
N VAL A 164 -10.06 -19.52 0.93
CA VAL A 164 -11.16 -20.37 0.50
C VAL A 164 -10.64 -21.27 -0.61
#